data_ff67e43be4aec55f3ef7ff678328615d
#
_entry.id   ff67e43be4aec55f3ef7ff678328615d
#
_cell.length_a   1.000
_cell.length_b   1.000
_cell.length_c   1.000
_cell.angle_alpha   90.00
_cell.angle_beta   90.00
_cell.angle_gamma   90.00
#
_symmetry.space_group_name_H-M   'P 1'
#
loop_
_entity.id
_entity.type
_entity.pdbx_description
1 polymer ?
#
loop_
_entity_poly.entity_id
_entity_poly.type
_entity_poly.pdbx_seq_one_letter_code
_entity_poly.pdbx_strand_id
1 'polypeptide(L)'
;MTAKVFYDELHQYALSHQKNGKPYLGEYQDEKNGEWLKGDNPRSSFYNHSTFCDLVINDLIGFKPRLDNAFGFYPLIPEGKWDWFVLDNISYHGRTLKVMWDATGKKYNKGKGLRVYAEGKEIYRAANLKPAIIKLK
;
A
#
# COMPACT_ATOMS: atom_id res chain seq x y z
N MET A 1 7.84 -5.23 15.74
CA MET A 1 6.49 -5.34 15.11
C MET A 1 6.56 -6.39 14.02
N THR A 2 5.63 -7.35 13.97
CA THR A 2 5.58 -8.34 12.89
C THR A 2 4.77 -7.82 11.71
N ALA A 3 4.98 -8.40 10.50
CA ALA A 3 4.18 -8.04 9.32
C ALA A 3 2.67 -8.21 9.55
N LYS A 4 2.28 -9.28 10.28
CA LYS A 4 0.87 -9.51 10.62
C LYS A 4 0.30 -8.40 11.48
N VAL A 5 0.98 -8.00 12.56
CA VAL A 5 0.52 -6.92 13.45
C VAL A 5 0.41 -5.61 12.69
N PHE A 6 1.42 -5.25 11.88
CA PHE A 6 1.39 -4.05 11.06
C PHE A 6 0.21 -4.03 10.08
N TYR A 7 -0.03 -5.16 9.40
CA TYR A 7 -1.16 -5.32 8.50
C TYR A 7 -2.50 -5.18 9.21
N ASP A 8 -2.66 -5.84 10.36
CA ASP A 8 -3.92 -5.85 11.11
C ASP A 8 -4.26 -4.43 11.61
N GLU A 9 -3.29 -3.65 12.09
CA GLU A 9 -3.48 -2.26 12.53
C GLU A 9 -3.89 -1.35 11.35
N LEU A 10 -3.19 -1.44 10.22
CA LEU A 10 -3.58 -0.67 9.03
C LEU A 10 -4.96 -1.06 8.51
N HIS A 11 -5.29 -2.35 8.52
CA HIS A 11 -6.58 -2.85 8.10
C HIS A 11 -7.70 -2.36 9.03
N GLN A 12 -7.47 -2.40 10.36
CA GLN A 12 -8.42 -1.88 11.34
C GLN A 12 -8.66 -0.38 11.15
N TYR A 13 -7.59 0.39 10.92
CA TYR A 13 -7.71 1.81 10.61
C TYR A 13 -8.49 2.06 9.32
N ALA A 14 -8.23 1.29 8.26
CA ALA A 14 -9.01 1.39 7.03
C ALA A 14 -10.50 1.07 7.23
N LEU A 15 -10.82 0.02 8.01
CA LEU A 15 -12.21 -0.34 8.35
C LEU A 15 -12.92 0.73 9.15
N SER A 16 -12.20 1.52 9.94
CA SER A 16 -12.79 2.61 10.72
C SER A 16 -13.26 3.81 9.87
N HIS A 17 -12.84 3.90 8.60
CA HIS A 17 -13.21 5.02 7.70
C HIS A 17 -14.67 4.96 7.24
N GLN A 18 -15.56 4.73 8.20
CA GLN A 18 -17.00 4.72 8.02
C GLN A 18 -17.74 5.21 9.26
N LYS A 19 -18.95 5.75 9.06
CA LYS A 19 -19.92 6.06 10.09
C LYS A 19 -21.31 5.67 9.59
N ASN A 20 -22.03 4.85 10.35
CA ASN A 20 -23.38 4.37 9.99
C ASN A 20 -23.42 3.73 8.59
N GLY A 21 -22.42 2.92 8.24
CA GLY A 21 -22.34 2.23 6.95
C GLY A 21 -22.03 3.11 5.73
N LYS A 22 -21.67 4.37 5.94
CA LYS A 22 -21.27 5.30 4.88
C LYS A 22 -19.79 5.68 5.03
N PRO A 23 -19.09 5.94 3.93
CA PRO A 23 -17.72 6.46 4.00
C PRO A 23 -17.68 7.72 4.85
N TYR A 24 -16.76 7.73 5.81
CA TYR A 24 -16.58 8.85 6.73
C TYR A 24 -15.12 8.91 7.17
N LEU A 25 -14.65 10.12 7.37
CA LEU A 25 -13.35 10.42 7.94
C LEU A 25 -13.53 11.59 8.90
N GLY A 26 -12.99 11.50 10.10
CA GLY A 26 -13.05 12.55 11.09
C GLY A 26 -11.71 12.80 11.75
N GLU A 27 -11.69 13.77 12.65
CA GLU A 27 -10.47 14.23 13.33
C GLU A 27 -10.06 13.32 14.50
N TYR A 28 -11.05 12.74 15.20
CA TYR A 28 -10.82 11.97 16.43
C TYR A 28 -11.62 10.68 16.47
N GLN A 29 -10.95 9.61 16.88
CA GLN A 29 -11.57 8.33 17.21
C GLN A 29 -11.39 8.02 18.70
N ASP A 30 -12.37 7.31 19.27
CA ASP A 30 -12.24 6.73 20.59
C ASP A 30 -11.22 5.58 20.55
N GLU A 31 -10.25 5.61 21.43
CA GLU A 31 -9.15 4.64 21.49
C GLU A 31 -9.59 3.22 21.88
N LYS A 32 -10.77 3.08 22.49
CA LYS A 32 -11.27 1.80 22.99
C LYS A 32 -12.16 1.08 21.99
N ASN A 33 -13.00 1.83 21.26
CA ASN A 33 -14.01 1.25 20.38
C ASN A 33 -13.90 1.69 18.92
N GLY A 34 -13.01 2.67 18.62
CA GLY A 34 -12.79 3.19 17.26
C GLY A 34 -13.94 4.06 16.74
N GLU A 35 -14.90 4.47 17.58
CA GLU A 35 -15.98 5.35 17.16
C GLU A 35 -15.50 6.79 16.94
N TRP A 36 -16.14 7.49 16.01
CA TRP A 36 -15.81 8.89 15.72
C TRP A 36 -16.42 9.83 16.78
N LEU A 37 -15.57 10.45 17.59
CA LEU A 37 -15.99 11.24 18.76
C LEU A 37 -16.61 12.58 18.42
N LYS A 38 -16.23 13.22 17.31
CA LYS A 38 -16.72 14.56 16.92
C LYS A 38 -17.45 14.55 15.59
N GLY A 39 -18.07 13.42 15.25
CA GLY A 39 -18.65 13.17 13.94
C GLY A 39 -19.75 14.13 13.49
N ASP A 40 -20.39 14.81 14.41
CA ASP A 40 -21.47 15.78 14.11
C ASP A 40 -20.97 17.24 14.11
N ASN A 41 -19.68 17.46 14.38
CA ASN A 41 -19.07 18.77 14.29
C ASN A 41 -18.58 19.03 12.84
N PRO A 42 -19.13 20.02 12.12
CA PRO A 42 -18.72 20.33 10.74
C PRO A 42 -17.23 20.58 10.56
N ARG A 43 -16.54 21.08 11.60
CA ARG A 43 -15.08 21.30 11.55
C ARG A 43 -14.28 20.00 11.59
N SER A 44 -14.83 18.94 12.19
CA SER A 44 -14.16 17.66 12.35
C SER A 44 -14.54 16.66 11.26
N SER A 45 -15.63 16.91 10.53
CA SER A 45 -16.07 16.06 9.42
C SER A 45 -15.12 16.21 8.24
N PHE A 46 -14.61 15.07 7.75
CA PHE A 46 -13.66 15.02 6.62
C PHE A 46 -12.33 15.75 6.86
N TYR A 47 -12.01 16.05 8.10
CA TYR A 47 -10.76 16.66 8.51
C TYR A 47 -9.84 15.61 9.12
N ASN A 48 -8.76 15.32 8.42
CA ASN A 48 -7.76 14.37 8.88
C ASN A 48 -6.37 14.71 8.31
N HIS A 49 -5.36 14.58 9.15
CA HIS A 49 -3.95 14.60 8.77
C HIS A 49 -3.42 13.19 8.93
N SER A 50 -3.14 12.52 7.83
CA SER A 50 -2.77 11.10 7.86
C SER A 50 -1.63 10.80 6.90
N THR A 51 -0.68 9.99 7.36
CA THR A 51 0.36 9.35 6.55
C THR A 51 -0.05 7.95 6.11
N PHE A 52 -1.33 7.61 6.15
CA PHE A 52 -1.83 6.27 5.85
C PHE A 52 -1.39 5.76 4.48
N CYS A 53 -1.49 6.59 3.44
CA CYS A 53 -1.04 6.20 2.10
C CYS A 53 0.46 5.94 2.05
N ASP A 54 1.26 6.72 2.79
CA ASP A 54 2.71 6.50 2.89
C ASP A 54 3.02 5.18 3.58
N LEU A 55 2.29 4.83 4.65
CA LEU A 55 2.43 3.54 5.33
C LEU A 55 2.04 2.37 4.41
N VAL A 56 1.00 2.53 3.59
CA VAL A 56 0.62 1.53 2.60
C VAL A 56 1.70 1.37 1.52
N ILE A 57 2.17 2.45 0.94
CA ILE A 57 3.13 2.41 -0.18
C ILE A 57 4.52 2.01 0.31
N ASN A 58 5.04 2.73 1.32
CA ASN A 58 6.42 2.55 1.74
C ASN A 58 6.61 1.31 2.61
N ASP A 59 5.63 0.96 3.45
CA ASP A 59 5.81 -0.11 4.43
C ASP A 59 5.03 -1.37 4.06
N LEU A 60 3.72 -1.30 3.82
CA LEU A 60 2.94 -2.49 3.53
C LEU A 60 3.33 -3.10 2.17
N ILE A 61 3.33 -2.30 1.09
CA ILE A 61 3.82 -2.73 -0.23
C ILE A 61 5.35 -2.78 -0.24
N GLY A 62 5.98 -1.90 0.54
CA GLY A 62 7.41 -1.96 0.80
C GLY A 62 8.27 -1.29 -0.27
N PHE A 63 7.75 -0.26 -0.96
CA PHE A 63 8.54 0.54 -1.90
C PHE A 63 9.45 1.50 -1.13
N LYS A 64 10.75 1.25 -1.12
CA LYS A 64 11.74 2.05 -0.39
C LYS A 64 12.66 2.79 -1.35
N PRO A 65 12.55 4.13 -1.43
CA PRO A 65 13.46 4.94 -2.22
C PRO A 65 14.92 4.78 -1.78
N ARG A 66 15.84 4.88 -2.74
CA ARG A 66 17.30 4.82 -2.54
C ARG A 66 17.98 5.97 -3.29
N LEU A 67 19.20 6.30 -2.90
CA LEU A 67 20.00 7.34 -3.59
C LEU A 67 20.65 6.83 -4.89
N ASP A 68 20.89 5.51 -4.96
CA ASP A 68 21.43 4.87 -6.17
C ASP A 68 20.31 4.58 -7.20
N ASN A 69 20.70 4.19 -8.40
CA ASN A 69 19.76 3.87 -9.50
C ASN A 69 19.02 2.54 -9.26
N ALA A 70 18.39 2.42 -8.08
CA ALA A 70 17.64 1.26 -7.64
C ALA A 70 16.57 1.68 -6.62
N PHE A 71 15.64 0.79 -6.30
CA PHE A 71 14.79 0.90 -5.11
C PHE A 71 14.76 -0.40 -4.32
N GLY A 72 14.51 -0.30 -3.01
CA GLY A 72 14.25 -1.45 -2.16
C GLY A 72 12.79 -1.88 -2.28
N PHE A 73 12.54 -3.17 -2.30
CA PHE A 73 11.20 -3.74 -2.20
C PHE A 73 11.16 -4.68 -0.99
N TYR A 74 10.44 -4.28 0.06
CA TYR A 74 10.40 -4.99 1.36
C TYR A 74 8.95 -5.14 1.84
N PRO A 75 8.13 -5.97 1.18
CA PRO A 75 6.71 -6.08 1.48
C PRO A 75 6.44 -6.64 2.87
N LEU A 76 5.49 -6.02 3.57
CA LEU A 76 4.94 -6.49 4.84
C LEU A 76 3.53 -7.06 4.68
N ILE A 77 3.11 -7.38 3.46
CA ILE A 77 1.82 -8.03 3.18
C ILE A 77 1.93 -9.49 3.62
N PRO A 78 1.14 -9.94 4.63
CA PRO A 78 1.15 -11.35 5.04
C PRO A 78 0.65 -12.25 3.91
N GLU A 79 1.17 -13.47 3.85
CA GLU A 79 0.79 -14.45 2.83
C GLU A 79 -0.73 -14.65 2.77
N GLY A 80 -1.29 -14.66 1.57
CA GLY A 80 -2.72 -14.86 1.32
C GLY A 80 -3.64 -13.69 1.68
N LYS A 81 -3.11 -12.53 2.11
CA LYS A 81 -3.95 -11.37 2.44
C LYS A 81 -4.32 -10.51 1.25
N TRP A 82 -3.40 -10.31 0.32
CA TRP A 82 -3.66 -9.57 -0.92
C TRP A 82 -3.36 -10.44 -2.12
N ASP A 83 -4.39 -10.80 -2.87
CA ASP A 83 -4.25 -11.57 -4.10
C ASP A 83 -3.65 -10.74 -5.23
N TRP A 84 -3.80 -9.42 -5.18
CA TRP A 84 -3.28 -8.51 -6.18
C TRP A 84 -3.15 -7.08 -5.68
N PHE A 85 -2.21 -6.35 -6.25
CA PHE A 85 -2.12 -4.88 -6.15
C PHE A 85 -1.33 -4.32 -7.34
N VAL A 86 -1.47 -3.03 -7.57
CA VAL A 86 -0.62 -2.27 -8.48
C VAL A 86 -0.32 -0.90 -7.90
N LEU A 87 0.96 -0.52 -7.90
CA LEU A 87 1.41 0.86 -7.83
C LEU A 87 1.75 1.28 -9.25
N ASP A 88 1.02 2.24 -9.77
CA ASP A 88 1.18 2.74 -11.15
C ASP A 88 1.60 4.21 -11.15
N ASN A 89 2.25 4.62 -12.24
CA ASN A 89 2.68 6.01 -12.44
C ASN A 89 3.61 6.56 -11.33
N ILE A 90 4.50 5.72 -10.79
CA ILE A 90 5.46 6.16 -9.79
C ILE A 90 6.57 6.94 -10.51
N SER A 91 6.64 8.25 -10.30
CA SER A 91 7.78 9.06 -10.77
C SER A 91 8.99 8.84 -9.87
N TYR A 92 10.04 8.25 -10.42
CA TYR A 92 11.23 7.86 -9.65
C TYR A 92 12.51 7.91 -10.48
N HIS A 93 13.49 8.71 -10.04
CA HIS A 93 14.77 8.92 -10.76
C HIS A 93 14.60 9.24 -12.25
N GLY A 94 13.63 10.14 -12.57
CA GLY A 94 13.35 10.57 -13.94
C GLY A 94 12.66 9.51 -14.80
N ARG A 95 12.14 8.46 -14.24
CA ARG A 95 11.42 7.37 -14.92
C ARG A 95 10.05 7.16 -14.33
N THR A 96 9.15 6.60 -15.12
CA THR A 96 7.84 6.15 -14.67
C THR A 96 7.89 4.66 -14.37
N LEU A 97 7.64 4.31 -13.11
CA LEU A 97 7.64 2.91 -12.66
C LEU A 97 6.22 2.40 -12.45
N LYS A 98 6.07 1.08 -12.60
CA LYS A 98 4.90 0.31 -12.20
C LYS A 98 5.34 -0.93 -11.43
N VAL A 99 4.78 -1.14 -10.24
CA VAL A 99 4.96 -2.35 -9.43
C VAL A 99 3.63 -3.10 -9.38
N MET A 100 3.58 -4.33 -9.84
CA MET A 100 2.36 -5.12 -9.98
C MET A 100 2.53 -6.50 -9.36
N TRP A 101 1.61 -6.88 -8.50
CA TRP A 101 1.49 -8.21 -7.94
C TRP A 101 0.19 -8.87 -8.38
N ASP A 102 0.26 -10.13 -8.80
CA ASP A 102 -0.91 -10.96 -9.11
C ASP A 102 -0.63 -12.40 -8.67
N ALA A 103 -1.21 -12.81 -7.54
CA ALA A 103 -1.01 -14.15 -6.97
C ALA A 103 -1.51 -15.28 -7.88
N THR A 104 -2.50 -14.99 -8.70
CA THR A 104 -3.15 -16.00 -9.57
C THR A 104 -2.76 -15.87 -11.04
N GLY A 105 -2.32 -14.67 -11.45
CA GLY A 105 -2.04 -14.32 -12.84
C GLY A 105 -3.29 -13.96 -13.66
N LYS A 106 -4.47 -13.99 -13.04
CA LYS A 106 -5.77 -13.77 -13.72
C LYS A 106 -6.23 -12.31 -13.69
N LYS A 107 -5.80 -11.55 -12.66
CA LYS A 107 -6.28 -10.18 -12.46
C LYS A 107 -5.85 -9.23 -13.56
N TYR A 108 -4.58 -9.26 -13.93
CA TYR A 108 -3.99 -8.34 -14.91
C TYR A 108 -3.66 -9.00 -16.26
N ASN A 109 -3.88 -10.32 -16.38
CA ASN A 109 -3.57 -11.10 -17.60
C ASN A 109 -2.09 -10.98 -18.05
N LYS A 110 -1.17 -10.78 -17.09
CA LYS A 110 0.28 -10.71 -17.30
C LYS A 110 1.04 -11.92 -16.75
N GLY A 111 0.27 -12.91 -16.24
CA GLY A 111 0.79 -14.09 -15.55
C GLY A 111 1.04 -13.84 -14.06
N LYS A 112 1.20 -14.93 -13.32
CA LYS A 112 1.39 -14.97 -11.86
C LYS A 112 2.70 -14.30 -11.44
N GLY A 113 2.68 -13.63 -10.28
CA GLY A 113 3.85 -13.14 -9.57
C GLY A 113 3.99 -11.62 -9.52
N LEU A 114 5.12 -11.19 -8.96
CA LEU A 114 5.54 -9.80 -8.91
C LEU A 114 6.22 -9.41 -10.24
N ARG A 115 5.85 -8.26 -10.77
CA ARG A 115 6.45 -7.65 -11.95
C ARG A 115 6.72 -6.18 -11.71
N VAL A 116 7.86 -5.71 -12.17
CA VAL A 116 8.19 -4.29 -12.14
C VAL A 116 8.53 -3.83 -13.54
N TYR A 117 7.97 -2.69 -13.88
CA TYR A 117 8.19 -2.04 -15.18
C TYR A 117 8.82 -0.67 -14.97
N ALA A 118 9.73 -0.29 -15.86
CA ALA A 118 10.22 1.06 -16.02
C ALA A 118 9.99 1.49 -17.48
N GLU A 119 9.38 2.66 -17.69
CA GLU A 119 9.02 3.15 -19.03
C GLU A 119 8.27 2.07 -19.86
N GLY A 120 7.36 1.34 -19.21
CA GLY A 120 6.57 0.28 -19.83
C GLY A 120 7.31 -1.04 -20.11
N LYS A 121 8.63 -1.10 -19.90
CA LYS A 121 9.44 -2.32 -20.09
C LYS A 121 9.58 -3.09 -18.78
N GLU A 122 9.37 -4.39 -18.79
CA GLU A 122 9.60 -5.23 -17.61
C GLU A 122 11.09 -5.29 -17.27
N ILE A 123 11.44 -4.86 -16.05
CA ILE A 123 12.84 -4.82 -15.54
C ILE A 123 13.09 -5.84 -14.45
N TYR A 124 12.02 -6.35 -13.80
CA TYR A 124 12.12 -7.33 -12.72
C TYR A 124 10.89 -8.23 -12.68
N ARG A 125 11.11 -9.50 -12.28
CA ARG A 125 10.06 -10.51 -12.07
C ARG A 125 10.43 -11.44 -10.92
N ALA A 126 9.43 -11.79 -10.08
CA ALA A 126 9.58 -12.82 -9.05
C ALA A 126 8.26 -13.59 -8.87
N ALA A 127 8.36 -14.84 -8.46
CA ALA A 127 7.18 -15.68 -8.23
C ALA A 127 6.40 -15.30 -6.96
N ASN A 128 7.09 -14.71 -5.98
CA ASN A 128 6.56 -14.41 -4.65
C ASN A 128 6.91 -12.98 -4.22
N LEU A 129 6.16 -12.45 -3.24
CA LEU A 129 6.48 -11.21 -2.55
C LEU A 129 7.62 -11.47 -1.55
N LYS A 130 8.86 -11.14 -1.96
CA LYS A 130 10.06 -11.26 -1.11
C LYS A 130 10.90 -10.00 -1.20
N PRO A 131 11.64 -9.67 -0.13
CA PRO A 131 12.59 -8.56 -0.16
C PRO A 131 13.56 -8.65 -1.33
N ALA A 132 13.78 -7.52 -1.99
CA ALA A 132 14.69 -7.40 -3.13
C ALA A 132 15.23 -5.97 -3.28
N ILE A 133 16.42 -5.83 -3.88
CA ILE A 133 16.89 -4.56 -4.43
C ILE A 133 16.70 -4.62 -5.95
N ILE A 134 15.88 -3.73 -6.48
CA ILE A 134 15.50 -3.71 -7.89
C ILE A 134 16.24 -2.56 -8.58
N LYS A 135 17.16 -2.90 -9.48
CA LYS A 135 17.95 -1.94 -10.25
C LYS A 135 17.14 -1.40 -11.41
N LEU A 136 17.19 -0.09 -11.60
CA LEU A 136 16.66 0.56 -12.80
C LEU A 136 17.66 0.40 -13.95
N LYS A 137 17.25 -0.29 -14.98
CA LYS A 137 18.05 -0.48 -16.19
C LYS A 137 17.85 0.65 -17.16
#